data_f173d44e4f65dbfc8cb29a9694f395dd
#
_entry.id   f173d44e4f65dbfc8cb29a9694f395dd
#
_cell.length_a   1.000
_cell.length_b   1.000
_cell.length_c   1.000
_cell.angle_alpha   90.00
_cell.angle_beta   90.00
_cell.angle_gamma   90.00
#
_symmetry.space_group_name_H-M   'P 1'
#
loop_
_entity.id
_entity.type
_entity.pdbx_description
1 polymer ?
#
loop_
_entity_poly.entity_id
_entity_poly.type
_entity_poly.pdbx_seq_one_letter_code
_entity_poly.pdbx_strand_id
1 'polypeptide(L)'
;MKKIFIFLLSYFLSINVFAIENNQGWKILQEGGKIVWIRHSITTPSCCGDPENLKINNRSTQRNLGKEGIAQSKKIGQLFKKNKIQIDQVLSSQFERCRDTAKYAFGNYKDFPPLNSFFREGIGANSTRQLQDIKSYIKNWNSSKNLILVTHQVVISGSVNETVSSGEIVITDKNLKVLARIPTL
;
A
#
# COMPACT_ATOMS: atom_id res chain seq x y z
N MET A 1 1.62 1.63 44.80
CA MET A 1 0.80 0.66 44.08
C MET A 1 -0.24 1.28 43.09
N LYS A 2 -0.84 2.46 43.38
CA LYS A 2 -1.85 3.09 42.47
C LYS A 2 -1.33 3.52 41.08
N LYS A 3 -0.05 3.91 40.95
CA LYS A 3 0.52 4.38 39.67
C LYS A 3 0.75 3.26 38.63
N ILE A 4 0.98 2.01 39.05
CA ILE A 4 1.21 0.86 38.15
C ILE A 4 -0.09 0.42 37.52
N PHE A 5 -1.22 0.54 38.23
CA PHE A 5 -2.54 0.13 37.69
C PHE A 5 -3.04 1.06 36.57
N ILE A 6 -2.73 2.36 36.64
CA ILE A 6 -3.11 3.34 35.61
C ILE A 6 -2.33 3.08 34.30
N PHE A 7 -1.06 2.66 34.39
CA PHE A 7 -0.23 2.36 33.21
C PHE A 7 -0.68 1.09 32.48
N LEU A 8 -1.09 0.07 33.23
CA LEU A 8 -1.65 -1.17 32.66
C LEU A 8 -3.01 -0.94 31.99
N LEU A 9 -3.86 -0.09 32.55
CA LEU A 9 -5.17 0.23 31.98
C LEU A 9 -5.04 1.04 30.67
N SER A 10 -4.09 1.97 30.59
CA SER A 10 -3.83 2.72 29.34
C SER A 10 -3.27 1.84 28.23
N TYR A 11 -2.47 0.82 28.55
CA TYR A 11 -1.94 -0.13 27.59
C TYR A 11 -3.04 -1.05 27.01
N PHE A 12 -3.97 -1.52 27.85
CA PHE A 12 -5.12 -2.32 27.42
C PHE A 12 -6.11 -1.52 26.55
N LEU A 13 -6.31 -0.23 26.84
CA LEU A 13 -7.14 0.65 26.02
C LEU A 13 -6.54 0.86 24.63
N SER A 14 -5.22 1.04 24.54
CA SER A 14 -4.52 1.23 23.26
C SER A 14 -4.65 0.00 22.36
N ILE A 15 -4.49 -1.20 22.89
CA ILE A 15 -4.61 -2.45 22.13
C ILE A 15 -6.02 -2.63 21.56
N ASN A 16 -7.04 -2.29 22.33
CA ASN A 16 -8.42 -2.39 21.89
C ASN A 16 -8.76 -1.41 20.75
N VAL A 17 -8.25 -0.18 20.82
CA VAL A 17 -8.47 0.83 19.77
C VAL A 17 -7.85 0.38 18.45
N PHE A 18 -6.60 -0.06 18.43
CA PHE A 18 -5.95 -0.59 17.22
C PHE A 18 -6.64 -1.83 16.65
N ALA A 19 -7.13 -2.73 17.49
CA ALA A 19 -7.86 -3.91 17.05
C ALA A 19 -9.22 -3.55 16.44
N ILE A 20 -9.89 -2.53 16.97
CA ILE A 20 -11.17 -2.02 16.47
C ILE A 20 -10.98 -1.35 15.10
N GLU A 21 -9.98 -0.49 14.94
CA GLU A 21 -9.67 0.18 13.66
C GLU A 21 -9.30 -0.82 12.57
N ASN A 22 -8.45 -1.81 12.88
CA ASN A 22 -8.11 -2.88 11.93
C ASN A 22 -9.35 -3.67 11.49
N ASN A 23 -10.27 -3.97 12.40
CA ASN A 23 -11.48 -4.72 12.06
C ASN A 23 -12.43 -3.90 11.19
N GLN A 24 -12.48 -2.58 11.36
CA GLN A 24 -13.29 -1.68 10.55
C GLN A 24 -12.77 -1.61 9.11
N GLY A 25 -11.46 -1.51 8.88
CA GLY A 25 -10.87 -1.50 7.55
C GLY A 25 -11.23 -2.75 6.74
N TRP A 26 -11.17 -3.92 7.35
CA TRP A 26 -11.56 -5.17 6.67
C TRP A 26 -13.06 -5.22 6.35
N LYS A 27 -13.93 -4.72 7.22
CA LYS A 27 -15.37 -4.61 6.95
C LYS A 27 -15.65 -3.70 5.74
N ILE A 28 -14.99 -2.55 5.67
CA ILE A 28 -15.10 -1.63 4.52
C ILE A 28 -14.67 -2.32 3.22
N LEU A 29 -13.59 -3.12 3.24
CA LEU A 29 -13.14 -3.87 2.07
C LEU A 29 -14.10 -5.01 1.66
N GLN A 30 -14.81 -5.61 2.61
CA GLN A 30 -15.83 -6.63 2.34
C GLN A 30 -17.03 -6.08 1.58
N GLU A 31 -17.36 -4.80 1.74
CA GLU A 31 -18.38 -4.12 0.94
C GLU A 31 -18.02 -4.04 -0.54
N GLY A 32 -16.72 -4.04 -0.88
CA GLY A 32 -16.19 -3.89 -2.23
C GLY A 32 -16.30 -2.46 -2.78
N GLY A 33 -15.91 -2.29 -4.05
CA GLY A 33 -15.92 -0.99 -4.73
C GLY A 33 -14.95 0.06 -4.17
N LYS A 34 -13.94 -0.37 -3.42
CA LYS A 34 -12.95 0.52 -2.80
C LYS A 34 -11.64 0.53 -3.58
N ILE A 35 -10.87 1.59 -3.41
CA ILE A 35 -9.50 1.73 -3.91
C ILE A 35 -8.56 1.41 -2.75
N VAL A 36 -7.66 0.48 -2.95
CA VAL A 36 -6.74 -0.04 -1.94
C VAL A 36 -5.31 0.31 -2.34
N TRP A 37 -4.71 1.24 -1.63
CA TRP A 37 -3.33 1.65 -1.82
C TRP A 37 -2.44 0.83 -0.90
N ILE A 38 -1.40 0.21 -1.46
CA ILE A 38 -0.41 -0.55 -0.69
C ILE A 38 0.97 0.00 -1.03
N ARG A 39 1.67 0.55 -0.04
CA ARG A 39 3.08 0.82 -0.21
C ARG A 39 3.82 -0.52 -0.32
N HIS A 40 4.77 -0.63 -1.26
CA HIS A 40 5.61 -1.83 -1.36
C HIS A 40 6.13 -2.29 0.01
N SER A 41 6.30 -3.58 0.19
CA SER A 41 6.82 -4.18 1.41
C SER A 41 8.27 -3.79 1.69
N ILE A 42 8.80 -4.21 2.83
CA ILE A 42 10.14 -3.86 3.33
C ILE A 42 11.22 -4.25 2.32
N THR A 43 12.09 -3.29 2.02
CA THR A 43 13.24 -3.49 1.11
C THR A 43 14.54 -3.70 1.89
N THR A 44 15.54 -4.26 1.23
CA THR A 44 16.90 -4.33 1.76
C THR A 44 17.86 -3.63 0.79
N PRO A 45 18.53 -2.55 1.22
CA PRO A 45 18.36 -1.87 2.51
C PRO A 45 16.98 -1.22 2.65
N SER A 46 16.53 -1.02 3.90
CA SER A 46 15.24 -0.37 4.20
C SER A 46 15.29 1.14 4.04
N CYS A 47 16.48 1.72 4.20
CA CYS A 47 16.73 3.16 4.03
C CYS A 47 17.19 3.50 2.60
N CYS A 48 17.46 4.79 2.41
CA CYS A 48 18.15 5.37 1.25
C CYS A 48 17.38 5.19 -0.07
N GLY A 49 17.62 6.02 -1.04
CA GLY A 49 16.97 5.95 -2.36
C GLY A 49 17.41 4.70 -3.16
N ASP A 50 16.90 4.60 -4.36
CA ASP A 50 17.43 3.63 -5.32
C ASP A 50 18.83 4.05 -5.78
N PRO A 51 19.70 3.11 -6.23
CA PRO A 51 21.00 3.39 -6.80
C PRO A 51 20.94 4.41 -7.95
N GLU A 52 22.01 5.20 -8.15
CA GLU A 52 22.01 6.24 -9.19
C GLU A 52 21.82 5.69 -10.61
N ASN A 53 22.29 4.48 -10.85
CA ASN A 53 22.18 3.78 -12.13
C ASN A 53 20.87 3.02 -12.30
N LEU A 54 19.81 3.36 -11.56
CA LEU A 54 18.49 2.71 -11.62
C LEU A 54 17.98 2.58 -13.06
N LYS A 55 17.57 1.37 -13.39
CA LYS A 55 16.85 1.03 -14.63
C LYS A 55 15.63 0.17 -14.29
N ILE A 56 14.44 0.60 -14.72
CA ILE A 56 13.15 -0.07 -14.41
C ILE A 56 13.15 -1.56 -14.75
N ASN A 57 13.76 -1.93 -15.88
CA ASN A 57 13.77 -3.33 -16.34
C ASN A 57 15.03 -4.10 -15.91
N ASN A 58 15.79 -3.58 -14.96
CA ASN A 58 16.97 -4.26 -14.45
C ASN A 58 16.95 -4.33 -12.93
N ARG A 59 16.55 -5.49 -12.41
CA ARG A 59 16.44 -5.77 -10.97
C ARG A 59 17.74 -5.48 -10.19
N SER A 60 18.90 -5.75 -10.76
CA SER A 60 20.19 -5.55 -10.08
C SER A 60 20.52 -4.09 -9.80
N THR A 61 19.85 -3.17 -10.49
CA THR A 61 19.99 -1.71 -10.31
C THR A 61 18.90 -1.11 -9.43
N GLN A 62 18.12 -1.94 -8.75
CA GLN A 62 17.01 -1.49 -7.93
C GLN A 62 17.16 -1.95 -6.49
N ARG A 63 16.55 -1.23 -5.58
CA ARG A 63 16.34 -1.65 -4.22
C ARG A 63 15.16 -2.64 -4.17
N ASN A 64 15.44 -3.90 -3.84
CA ASN A 64 14.49 -5.00 -3.89
C ASN A 64 13.95 -5.38 -2.50
N LEU A 65 12.94 -6.23 -2.44
CA LEU A 65 12.45 -6.79 -1.19
C LEU A 65 13.54 -7.67 -0.55
N GLY A 66 13.69 -7.54 0.78
CA GLY A 66 14.43 -8.50 1.59
C GLY A 66 13.54 -9.67 2.02
N LYS A 67 14.10 -10.60 2.79
CA LYS A 67 13.36 -11.76 3.35
C LYS A 67 12.12 -11.32 4.14
N GLU A 68 12.25 -10.27 4.95
CA GLU A 68 11.16 -9.68 5.73
C GLU A 68 10.06 -9.10 4.84
N GLY A 69 10.43 -8.39 3.76
CA GLY A 69 9.47 -7.84 2.81
C GLY A 69 8.71 -8.92 2.05
N ILE A 70 9.36 -10.02 1.70
CA ILE A 70 8.69 -11.18 1.09
C ILE A 70 7.71 -11.81 2.09
N ALA A 71 8.11 -11.97 3.35
CA ALA A 71 7.22 -12.51 4.41
C ALA A 71 6.03 -11.56 4.65
N GLN A 72 6.27 -10.25 4.72
CA GLN A 72 5.22 -9.23 4.85
C GLN A 72 4.24 -9.29 3.67
N SER A 73 4.73 -9.39 2.43
CA SER A 73 3.87 -9.48 1.24
C SER A 73 2.97 -10.72 1.29
N LYS A 74 3.52 -11.87 1.67
CA LYS A 74 2.74 -13.10 1.87
C LYS A 74 1.67 -12.95 2.96
N LYS A 75 2.04 -12.30 4.09
CA LYS A 75 1.09 -12.00 5.19
C LYS A 75 -0.05 -11.11 4.71
N ILE A 76 0.22 -10.08 3.90
CA ILE A 76 -0.81 -9.24 3.28
C ILE A 76 -1.80 -10.11 2.50
N GLY A 77 -1.32 -10.97 1.62
CA GLY A 77 -2.18 -11.87 0.84
C GLY A 77 -3.01 -12.81 1.71
N GLN A 78 -2.43 -13.35 2.78
CA GLN A 78 -3.13 -14.18 3.76
C GLN A 78 -4.26 -13.41 4.46
N LEU A 79 -4.01 -12.15 4.83
CA LEU A 79 -5.01 -11.28 5.46
C LEU A 79 -6.19 -11.01 4.51
N PHE A 80 -5.94 -10.72 3.23
CA PHE A 80 -7.00 -10.56 2.23
C PHE A 80 -7.84 -11.83 2.07
N LYS A 81 -7.20 -13.01 1.99
CA LYS A 81 -7.88 -14.30 1.91
C LYS A 81 -8.69 -14.60 3.17
N LYS A 82 -8.09 -14.43 4.36
CA LYS A 82 -8.75 -14.65 5.66
C LYS A 82 -10.02 -13.82 5.79
N ASN A 83 -9.98 -12.55 5.34
CA ASN A 83 -11.12 -11.63 5.41
C ASN A 83 -12.06 -11.75 4.19
N LYS A 84 -11.82 -12.69 3.27
CA LYS A 84 -12.66 -12.97 2.09
C LYS A 84 -12.84 -11.73 1.19
N ILE A 85 -11.79 -10.92 1.04
CA ILE A 85 -11.85 -9.69 0.25
C ILE A 85 -11.91 -10.00 -1.24
N GLN A 86 -12.93 -9.47 -1.92
CA GLN A 86 -13.10 -9.59 -3.35
C GLN A 86 -12.22 -8.57 -4.07
N ILE A 87 -11.36 -9.04 -4.97
CA ILE A 87 -10.43 -8.21 -5.76
C ILE A 87 -10.83 -8.29 -7.23
N ASP A 88 -10.93 -7.13 -7.87
CA ASP A 88 -11.16 -7.01 -9.32
C ASP A 88 -9.83 -7.06 -10.06
N GLN A 89 -8.94 -6.14 -9.74
CA GLN A 89 -7.63 -6.01 -10.36
C GLN A 89 -6.57 -5.67 -9.33
N VAL A 90 -5.33 -6.09 -9.64
CA VAL A 90 -4.13 -5.66 -8.94
C VAL A 90 -3.25 -4.93 -9.95
N LEU A 91 -3.04 -3.64 -9.75
CA LEU A 91 -2.13 -2.81 -10.53
C LEU A 91 -0.86 -2.55 -9.72
N SER A 92 0.29 -2.59 -10.37
CA SER A 92 1.58 -2.39 -9.73
C SER A 92 2.41 -1.36 -10.46
N SER A 93 3.15 -0.57 -9.69
CA SER A 93 4.33 0.12 -10.21
C SER A 93 5.28 -0.89 -10.87
N GLN A 94 6.01 -0.45 -11.89
CA GLN A 94 7.00 -1.26 -12.62
C GLN A 94 8.29 -1.50 -11.82
N PHE A 95 8.47 -0.87 -10.67
CA PHE A 95 9.59 -1.14 -9.79
C PHE A 95 9.50 -2.53 -9.19
N GLU A 96 10.61 -3.27 -9.19
CA GLU A 96 10.64 -4.67 -8.79
C GLU A 96 10.09 -4.91 -7.37
N ARG A 97 10.34 -4.01 -6.42
CA ARG A 97 9.78 -4.10 -5.06
C ARG A 97 8.25 -4.03 -5.02
N CYS A 98 7.62 -3.30 -5.96
CA CYS A 98 6.17 -3.26 -6.07
C CYS A 98 5.64 -4.50 -6.78
N ARG A 99 6.26 -4.91 -7.88
CA ARG A 99 5.94 -6.16 -8.60
C ARG A 99 6.03 -7.36 -7.66
N ASP A 100 7.11 -7.48 -6.89
CA ASP A 100 7.29 -8.56 -5.92
C ASP A 100 6.23 -8.51 -4.80
N THR A 101 5.92 -7.32 -4.26
CA THR A 101 4.85 -7.17 -3.28
C THR A 101 3.52 -7.66 -3.85
N ALA A 102 3.15 -7.23 -5.05
CA ALA A 102 1.92 -7.65 -5.72
C ALA A 102 1.92 -9.16 -6.01
N LYS A 103 3.02 -9.70 -6.52
CA LYS A 103 3.19 -11.11 -6.84
C LYS A 103 3.06 -12.00 -5.60
N TYR A 104 3.77 -11.69 -4.52
CA TYR A 104 3.75 -12.52 -3.31
C TYR A 104 2.44 -12.40 -2.53
N ALA A 105 1.76 -11.25 -2.60
CA ALA A 105 0.47 -11.07 -1.94
C ALA A 105 -0.70 -11.65 -2.75
N PHE A 106 -0.74 -11.40 -4.06
CA PHE A 106 -1.94 -11.64 -4.87
C PHE A 106 -1.73 -12.62 -6.04
N GLY A 107 -0.49 -12.95 -6.36
CA GLY A 107 -0.14 -13.82 -7.50
C GLY A 107 -0.11 -13.06 -8.82
N ASN A 108 -1.26 -12.67 -9.36
CA ASN A 108 -1.37 -11.96 -10.63
C ASN A 108 -1.49 -10.45 -10.42
N TYR A 109 -0.84 -9.68 -11.28
CA TYR A 109 -0.92 -8.22 -11.33
C TYR A 109 -0.68 -7.72 -12.77
N LYS A 110 -0.99 -6.44 -13.01
CA LYS A 110 -0.65 -5.73 -14.24
C LYS A 110 0.23 -4.54 -13.90
N ASP A 111 1.26 -4.30 -14.72
CA ASP A 111 2.05 -3.08 -14.64
C ASP A 111 1.17 -1.87 -15.00
N PHE A 112 1.29 -0.83 -14.20
CA PHE A 112 0.64 0.44 -14.43
C PHE A 112 1.63 1.58 -14.17
N PRO A 113 2.32 2.08 -15.21
CA PRO A 113 3.39 3.07 -15.10
C PRO A 113 3.07 4.30 -14.25
N PRO A 114 1.82 4.84 -14.24
CA PRO A 114 1.47 5.93 -13.36
C PRO A 114 1.68 5.67 -11.86
N LEU A 115 1.83 4.42 -11.42
CA LEU A 115 2.19 4.06 -10.05
C LEU A 115 3.70 4.09 -9.75
N ASN A 116 4.55 4.43 -10.73
CA ASN A 116 6.00 4.50 -10.54
C ASN A 116 6.37 5.64 -9.57
N SER A 117 7.48 5.44 -8.83
CA SER A 117 8.00 6.47 -7.94
C SER A 117 8.54 7.65 -8.74
N PHE A 118 8.18 8.85 -8.32
CA PHE A 118 8.78 10.12 -8.79
C PHE A 118 9.67 10.77 -7.72
N PHE A 119 10.17 9.97 -6.79
CA PHE A 119 10.98 10.48 -5.65
C PHE A 119 12.23 11.23 -6.10
N ARG A 120 12.88 10.77 -7.17
CA ARG A 120 14.09 11.42 -7.71
C ARG A 120 13.81 12.69 -8.49
N GLU A 121 12.75 12.66 -9.28
CA GLU A 121 12.36 13.80 -10.13
C GLU A 121 11.68 14.90 -9.30
N GLY A 122 11.26 14.56 -8.08
CA GLY A 122 10.50 15.47 -7.23
C GLY A 122 9.07 15.72 -7.74
N ILE A 123 8.44 16.74 -7.18
CA ILE A 123 7.12 17.19 -7.62
C ILE A 123 7.32 18.17 -8.79
N GLY A 124 6.84 17.79 -9.97
CA GLY A 124 6.96 18.58 -11.20
C GLY A 124 5.88 18.20 -12.21
N ALA A 125 5.99 18.68 -13.44
CA ALA A 125 4.99 18.45 -14.50
C ALA A 125 4.72 16.95 -14.74
N ASN A 126 5.75 16.11 -14.73
CA ASN A 126 5.61 14.67 -14.95
C ASN A 126 4.85 13.98 -13.81
N SER A 127 5.15 14.31 -12.55
CA SER A 127 4.43 13.74 -11.39
C SER A 127 2.98 14.22 -11.37
N THR A 128 2.71 15.47 -11.71
CA THR A 128 1.35 16.00 -11.82
C THR A 128 0.53 15.21 -12.85
N ARG A 129 1.09 15.01 -14.04
CA ARG A 129 0.44 14.20 -15.10
C ARG A 129 0.20 12.76 -14.62
N GLN A 130 1.20 12.15 -14.00
CA GLN A 130 1.13 10.79 -13.46
C GLN A 130 -0.01 10.64 -12.44
N LEU A 131 -0.16 11.58 -11.50
CA LEU A 131 -1.25 11.61 -10.54
C LEU A 131 -2.62 11.83 -11.20
N GLN A 132 -2.69 12.64 -12.27
CA GLN A 132 -3.90 12.81 -13.06
C GLN A 132 -4.29 11.52 -13.79
N ASP A 133 -3.32 10.79 -14.35
CA ASP A 133 -3.57 9.50 -15.02
C ASP A 133 -4.13 8.46 -14.03
N ILE A 134 -3.59 8.39 -12.80
CA ILE A 134 -4.13 7.54 -11.74
C ILE A 134 -5.58 7.93 -11.42
N LYS A 135 -5.83 9.22 -11.19
CA LYS A 135 -7.18 9.75 -10.87
C LYS A 135 -8.17 9.45 -11.99
N SER A 136 -7.76 9.63 -13.25
CA SER A 136 -8.58 9.34 -14.42
C SER A 136 -8.89 7.85 -14.54
N TYR A 137 -7.91 6.99 -14.27
CA TYR A 137 -8.13 5.54 -14.23
C TYR A 137 -9.16 5.15 -13.17
N ILE A 138 -9.00 5.64 -11.94
CA ILE A 138 -9.91 5.37 -10.83
C ILE A 138 -11.33 5.85 -11.15
N LYS A 139 -11.47 7.05 -11.73
CA LYS A 139 -12.78 7.62 -12.11
C LYS A 139 -13.53 6.72 -13.12
N ASN A 140 -12.79 6.18 -14.09
CA ASN A 140 -13.36 5.34 -15.16
C ASN A 140 -13.49 3.86 -14.75
N TRP A 141 -12.83 3.43 -13.66
CA TRP A 141 -12.96 2.07 -13.17
C TRP A 141 -14.35 1.85 -12.57
N ASN A 142 -15.02 0.77 -13.01
CA ASN A 142 -16.37 0.43 -12.56
C ASN A 142 -16.47 -1.07 -12.24
N SER A 143 -16.32 -1.39 -10.95
CA SER A 143 -16.45 -2.75 -10.43
C SER A 143 -17.04 -2.71 -9.03
N SER A 144 -17.81 -3.70 -8.66
CA SER A 144 -18.28 -3.93 -7.29
C SER A 144 -17.21 -4.55 -6.38
N LYS A 145 -16.10 -5.06 -6.95
CA LYS A 145 -14.96 -5.60 -6.20
C LYS A 145 -13.95 -4.47 -5.94
N ASN A 146 -12.85 -4.76 -5.24
CA ASN A 146 -11.83 -3.76 -4.89
C ASN A 146 -10.73 -3.67 -5.95
N LEU A 147 -10.22 -2.45 -6.17
CA LEU A 147 -9.04 -2.18 -6.99
C LEU A 147 -7.81 -2.05 -6.08
N ILE A 148 -6.79 -2.87 -6.32
CA ILE A 148 -5.53 -2.82 -5.56
C ILE A 148 -4.47 -2.07 -6.36
N LEU A 149 -3.82 -1.09 -5.72
CA LEU A 149 -2.74 -0.27 -6.27
C LEU A 149 -1.48 -0.45 -5.42
N VAL A 150 -0.50 -1.21 -5.92
CA VAL A 150 0.79 -1.42 -5.23
C VAL A 150 1.79 -0.40 -5.74
N THR A 151 2.25 0.48 -4.86
CA THR A 151 3.00 1.67 -5.25
C THR A 151 4.00 2.13 -4.17
N HIS A 152 4.34 3.40 -4.17
CA HIS A 152 5.37 4.05 -3.37
C HIS A 152 4.78 5.12 -2.45
N GLN A 153 5.51 5.44 -1.36
CA GLN A 153 5.15 6.50 -0.43
C GLN A 153 4.78 7.81 -1.14
N VAL A 154 5.64 8.26 -2.08
CA VAL A 154 5.46 9.56 -2.76
C VAL A 154 4.19 9.60 -3.63
N VAL A 155 3.80 8.47 -4.21
CA VAL A 155 2.58 8.37 -5.03
C VAL A 155 1.34 8.39 -4.13
N ILE A 156 1.37 7.66 -3.00
CA ILE A 156 0.27 7.67 -2.03
C ILE A 156 0.11 9.06 -1.43
N SER A 157 1.20 9.70 -0.98
CA SER A 157 1.15 11.07 -0.46
C SER A 157 0.60 12.06 -1.48
N GLY A 158 1.07 11.98 -2.73
CA GLY A 158 0.59 12.87 -3.80
C GLY A 158 -0.87 12.63 -4.20
N SER A 159 -1.37 11.40 -4.02
CA SER A 159 -2.74 11.04 -4.40
C SER A 159 -3.77 11.31 -3.31
N VAL A 160 -3.45 10.96 -2.05
CA VAL A 160 -4.41 10.91 -0.94
C VAL A 160 -3.92 11.63 0.33
N ASN A 161 -2.77 12.32 0.25
CA ASN A 161 -2.16 13.09 1.33
C ASN A 161 -1.85 12.26 2.60
N GLU A 162 -1.46 10.99 2.43
CA GLU A 162 -1.14 10.08 3.54
C GLU A 162 0.33 9.69 3.55
N THR A 163 0.90 9.62 4.75
CA THR A 163 2.21 9.02 4.99
C THR A 163 2.02 7.60 5.51
N VAL A 164 2.65 6.63 4.85
CA VAL A 164 2.43 5.20 5.13
C VAL A 164 3.75 4.45 5.34
N SER A 165 3.73 3.46 6.22
CA SER A 165 4.83 2.52 6.42
C SER A 165 4.90 1.49 5.28
N SER A 166 6.03 0.76 5.16
CA SER A 166 6.15 -0.33 4.19
C SER A 166 5.07 -1.40 4.42
N GLY A 167 4.39 -1.80 3.36
CA GLY A 167 3.30 -2.76 3.39
C GLY A 167 1.99 -2.27 3.98
N GLU A 168 1.93 -1.04 4.48
CA GLU A 168 0.69 -0.47 5.01
C GLU A 168 -0.34 -0.25 3.92
N ILE A 169 -1.62 -0.45 4.28
CA ILE A 169 -2.78 -0.36 3.40
C ILE A 169 -3.56 0.91 3.75
N VAL A 170 -3.86 1.73 2.74
CA VAL A 170 -4.82 2.84 2.82
C VAL A 170 -6.02 2.49 1.96
N ILE A 171 -7.21 2.67 2.50
CA ILE A 171 -8.48 2.40 1.81
C ILE A 171 -9.16 3.73 1.52
N THR A 172 -9.52 3.94 0.26
CA THR A 172 -10.27 5.14 -0.15
C THR A 172 -11.53 4.78 -0.93
N ASP A 173 -12.45 5.73 -1.02
CA ASP A 173 -13.48 5.72 -2.03
C ASP A 173 -12.94 6.15 -3.40
N LYS A 174 -13.79 6.22 -4.42
CA LYS A 174 -13.45 6.70 -5.78
C LYS A 174 -13.12 8.19 -5.84
N ASN A 175 -13.52 8.97 -4.86
CA ASN A 175 -13.20 10.39 -4.74
C ASN A 175 -11.88 10.62 -3.99
N LEU A 176 -11.15 9.54 -3.68
CA LEU A 176 -9.89 9.53 -2.96
C LEU A 176 -10.00 9.98 -1.49
N LYS A 177 -11.20 9.99 -0.93
CA LYS A 177 -11.41 10.20 0.50
C LYS A 177 -10.94 8.97 1.26
N VAL A 178 -10.02 9.16 2.20
CA VAL A 178 -9.53 8.08 3.08
C VAL A 178 -10.65 7.60 4.00
N LEU A 179 -10.89 6.30 4.02
CA LEU A 179 -11.92 5.63 4.81
C LEU A 179 -11.33 4.85 5.99
N ALA A 180 -10.16 4.24 5.79
CA ALA A 180 -9.46 3.49 6.82
C ALA A 180 -8.00 3.23 6.45
N ARG A 181 -7.21 2.81 7.44
CA ARG A 181 -5.83 2.34 7.28
C ARG A 181 -5.67 0.99 7.98
N ILE A 182 -4.84 0.12 7.43
CA ILE A 182 -4.53 -1.19 8.02
C ILE A 182 -3.02 -1.37 8.06
N PRO A 183 -2.38 -1.31 9.24
CA PRO A 183 -0.99 -1.69 9.39
C PRO A 183 -0.84 -3.21 9.22
N THR A 184 0.28 -3.65 8.64
CA THR A 184 0.53 -5.08 8.34
C THR A 184 1.75 -5.65 9.06
N LEU A 185 2.44 -4.82 9.86
CA LEU A 185 3.57 -5.22 10.69
C LEU A 185 3.11 -5.73 12.04
#